data_414256d49c514b34dda589eab5962d55
#
_entry.id   414256d49c514b34dda589eab5962d55
#
_cell.length_a   1.000
_cell.length_b   1.000
_cell.length_c   1.000
_cell.angle_alpha   90.00
_cell.angle_beta   90.00
_cell.angle_gamma   90.00
#
_symmetry.space_group_name_H-M   'P 1'
#
loop_
_entity.id
_entity.type
_entity.pdbx_description
1 polymer ?
#
loop_
_entity_poly.entity_id
_entity_poly.type
_entity_poly.pdbx_seq_one_letter_code
_entity_poly.pdbx_strand_id
1 'polypeptide(L)'
;MLYAGIEIYCAPTADSRPVWQASMTHIALEGGCFVLSANQFCRRKDYPPPPEYEFAGFGEEPSADTVVCPGGSVIISPSGEVLAGPNYEGEALITADLGKNAPPFRFVSIYIISRG
;
A
#
# COMPACT_ATOMS: atom_id res chain seq x y z
N MET A 1 10.95 -3.10 -18.98
CA MET A 1 11.60 -2.08 -18.11
C MET A 1 12.77 -2.71 -17.39
N LEU A 2 13.91 -2.06 -17.42
CA LEU A 2 15.09 -2.55 -16.71
C LEU A 2 15.13 -1.92 -15.32
N TYR A 3 15.06 -2.74 -14.29
CA TYR A 3 15.12 -2.29 -12.89
C TYR A 3 16.55 -2.22 -12.34
N ALA A 4 17.55 -2.30 -13.19
CA ALA A 4 18.98 -2.00 -12.93
C ALA A 4 19.49 -2.38 -11.52
N GLY A 5 19.20 -3.59 -11.05
CA GLY A 5 19.67 -4.04 -9.74
C GLY A 5 18.83 -3.56 -8.54
N ILE A 6 17.63 -3.07 -8.77
CA ILE A 6 16.70 -2.74 -7.69
C ILE A 6 16.27 -4.01 -6.99
N GLU A 7 16.42 -4.03 -5.68
CA GLU A 7 16.04 -5.15 -4.83
C GLU A 7 14.74 -4.89 -4.10
N ILE A 8 14.52 -3.64 -3.71
CA ILE A 8 13.31 -3.18 -3.02
C ILE A 8 12.76 -1.97 -3.78
N TYR A 9 11.52 -2.07 -4.20
CA TYR A 9 10.81 -1.01 -4.88
C TYR A 9 9.75 -0.42 -3.95
N CYS A 10 9.94 0.82 -3.55
CA CYS A 10 8.98 1.53 -2.72
C CYS A 10 7.99 2.28 -3.61
N ALA A 11 6.72 1.94 -3.49
CA ALA A 11 5.64 2.46 -4.32
C ALA A 11 4.52 3.05 -3.45
N PRO A 12 4.75 4.20 -2.79
CA PRO A 12 3.67 4.86 -2.07
C PRO A 12 2.61 5.33 -3.06
N THR A 13 1.35 5.25 -2.67
CA THR A 13 0.22 5.53 -3.54
C THR A 13 -0.95 6.16 -2.79
N ALA A 14 -1.80 6.85 -3.51
CA ALA A 14 -3.14 7.24 -3.05
C ALA A 14 -4.24 6.41 -3.74
N ASP A 15 -3.86 5.46 -4.60
CA ASP A 15 -4.82 4.60 -5.30
C ASP A 15 -5.21 3.44 -4.40
N SER A 16 -6.42 3.48 -3.87
CA SER A 16 -6.97 2.44 -3.00
C SER A 16 -7.89 1.46 -3.72
N ARG A 17 -7.96 1.52 -5.05
CA ARG A 17 -8.74 0.55 -5.82
C ARG A 17 -8.09 -0.83 -5.75
N PRO A 18 -8.90 -1.90 -5.63
CA PRO A 18 -8.36 -3.27 -5.62
C PRO A 18 -7.48 -3.61 -6.82
N VAL A 19 -7.75 -3.00 -7.98
CA VAL A 19 -6.97 -3.22 -9.21
C VAL A 19 -5.51 -2.77 -9.08
N TRP A 20 -5.19 -1.86 -8.16
CA TRP A 20 -3.82 -1.43 -7.89
C TRP A 20 -2.91 -2.58 -7.46
N GLN A 21 -3.47 -3.58 -6.79
CA GLN A 21 -2.73 -4.77 -6.36
C GLN A 21 -2.16 -5.54 -7.56
N ALA A 22 -2.87 -5.57 -8.68
CA ALA A 22 -2.37 -6.21 -9.91
C ALA A 22 -1.13 -5.48 -10.46
N SER A 23 -1.12 -4.15 -10.42
CA SER A 23 0.04 -3.35 -10.84
C SER A 23 1.25 -3.60 -9.94
N MET A 24 1.04 -3.68 -8.63
CA MET A 24 2.12 -3.96 -7.68
C MET A 24 2.71 -5.36 -7.86
N THR A 25 1.87 -6.34 -8.09
CA THR A 25 2.28 -7.71 -8.39
C THR A 25 3.08 -7.77 -9.70
N HIS A 26 2.62 -7.09 -10.74
CA HIS A 26 3.31 -7.03 -12.02
C HIS A 26 4.71 -6.41 -11.89
N ILE A 27 4.85 -5.32 -11.15
CA ILE A 27 6.15 -4.67 -10.92
C ILE A 27 7.10 -5.61 -10.20
N ALA A 28 6.63 -6.34 -9.19
CA ALA A 28 7.45 -7.31 -8.48
C ALA A 28 7.97 -8.41 -9.41
N LEU A 29 7.10 -8.96 -10.24
CA LEU A 29 7.46 -10.02 -11.20
C LEU A 29 8.41 -9.52 -12.29
N GLU A 30 8.07 -8.40 -12.92
CA GLU A 30 8.88 -7.84 -14.01
C GLU A 30 10.25 -7.38 -13.53
N GLY A 31 10.30 -6.74 -12.37
CA GLY A 31 11.55 -6.22 -11.81
C GLY A 31 12.37 -7.26 -11.05
N GLY A 32 11.79 -8.39 -10.70
CA GLY A 32 12.44 -9.36 -9.82
C GLY A 32 12.79 -8.77 -8.46
N CYS A 33 11.93 -7.90 -7.93
CA CYS A 33 12.17 -7.13 -6.71
C CYS A 33 11.02 -7.27 -5.72
N PHE A 34 11.31 -6.99 -4.46
CA PHE A 34 10.25 -6.78 -3.47
C PHE A 34 9.55 -5.46 -3.73
N VAL A 35 8.24 -5.44 -3.58
CA VAL A 35 7.43 -4.21 -3.71
C VAL A 35 6.80 -3.90 -2.37
N LEU A 36 7.00 -2.67 -1.91
CA LEU A 36 6.40 -2.11 -0.72
C LEU A 36 5.49 -0.96 -1.14
N SER A 37 4.20 -1.20 -1.16
CA SER A 37 3.21 -0.18 -1.48
C SER A 37 2.48 0.26 -0.22
N ALA A 38 2.70 1.50 0.17
CA ALA A 38 2.03 2.10 1.30
C ALA A 38 0.91 3.01 0.82
N ASN A 39 -0.26 2.86 1.39
CA ASN A 39 -1.40 3.74 1.16
C ASN A 39 -2.01 4.17 2.49
N GLN A 40 -2.46 5.40 2.54
CA GLN A 40 -3.08 5.95 3.74
C GLN A 40 -4.47 5.34 3.98
N PHE A 41 -4.84 5.22 5.23
CA PHE A 41 -6.21 4.99 5.63
C PHE A 41 -6.76 6.28 6.22
N CYS A 42 -7.85 6.81 5.64
CA CYS A 42 -8.41 8.09 6.07
C CYS A 42 -9.93 8.05 6.14
N ARG A 43 -10.44 8.76 7.12
CA ARG A 43 -11.86 9.07 7.26
C ARG A 43 -12.12 10.53 6.91
N ARG A 44 -13.39 10.88 6.72
CA ARG A 44 -13.78 12.26 6.43
C ARG A 44 -13.24 13.27 7.44
N LYS A 45 -13.23 12.91 8.72
CA LYS A 45 -12.74 13.76 9.82
C LYS A 45 -11.24 14.08 9.75
N ASP A 46 -10.46 13.29 9.00
CA ASP A 46 -9.02 13.49 8.85
C ASP A 46 -8.68 14.61 7.85
N TYR A 47 -9.68 15.14 7.16
CA TYR A 47 -9.56 16.24 6.20
C TYR A 47 -10.17 17.53 6.75
N PRO A 48 -9.75 18.71 6.22
CA PRO A 48 -10.35 19.98 6.60
C PRO A 48 -11.87 20.00 6.39
N PRO A 49 -12.59 20.79 7.18
CA PRO A 49 -14.04 20.88 7.02
C PRO A 49 -14.44 21.51 5.68
N PRO A 50 -15.66 21.22 5.19
CA PRO A 50 -16.20 21.88 4.00
C PRO A 50 -16.22 23.42 4.18
N PRO A 51 -16.23 24.19 3.07
CA PRO A 51 -16.62 23.80 1.72
C PRO A 51 -15.45 23.37 0.81
N GLU A 52 -14.25 23.27 1.30
CA GLU A 52 -13.06 23.14 0.43
C GLU A 52 -12.93 21.77 -0.25
N TYR A 53 -13.66 20.77 0.20
CA TYR A 53 -13.60 19.44 -0.38
C TYR A 53 -14.97 18.88 -0.70
N GLU A 54 -15.18 18.56 -1.97
CA GLU A 54 -16.26 17.71 -2.41
C GLU A 54 -15.73 16.30 -2.64
N PHE A 55 -16.30 15.32 -1.97
CA PHE A 55 -15.96 13.93 -2.17
C PHE A 55 -16.89 13.34 -3.24
N ALA A 56 -16.46 13.36 -4.49
CA ALA A 56 -17.20 12.78 -5.58
C ALA A 56 -17.40 11.27 -5.39
N GLY A 57 -18.60 10.79 -5.65
CA GLY A 57 -18.92 9.36 -5.57
C GLY A 57 -19.59 8.90 -4.27
N PHE A 58 -19.78 9.78 -3.31
CA PHE A 58 -20.60 9.54 -2.13
C PHE A 58 -22.01 10.08 -2.39
N GLY A 59 -22.99 9.19 -2.55
CA GLY A 59 -24.37 9.58 -2.89
C GLY A 59 -25.12 10.36 -1.81
N GLU A 60 -24.61 10.39 -0.59
CA GLU A 60 -25.10 11.14 0.56
C GLU A 60 -23.97 11.97 1.15
N GLU A 61 -24.29 12.99 1.94
CA GLU A 61 -23.27 13.73 2.67
C GLU A 61 -22.45 12.78 3.56
N PRO A 62 -21.13 12.72 3.39
CA PRO A 62 -20.30 11.85 4.19
C PRO A 62 -20.31 12.31 5.66
N SER A 63 -20.51 11.36 6.56
CA SER A 63 -20.32 11.61 7.99
C SER A 63 -18.84 11.72 8.33
N ALA A 64 -18.52 12.20 9.55
CA ALA A 64 -17.14 12.27 10.03
C ALA A 64 -16.41 10.92 9.98
N ASP A 65 -17.14 9.82 10.15
CA ASP A 65 -16.60 8.47 10.18
C ASP A 65 -16.57 7.77 8.82
N THR A 66 -17.07 8.40 7.75
CA THR A 66 -17.02 7.84 6.41
C THR A 66 -15.58 7.59 5.99
N VAL A 67 -15.28 6.37 5.57
CA VAL A 67 -13.96 6.02 5.02
C VAL A 67 -13.84 6.61 3.61
N VAL A 68 -12.90 7.51 3.42
CA VAL A 68 -12.64 8.15 2.12
C VAL A 68 -11.42 7.57 1.41
N CYS A 69 -10.49 7.00 2.14
CA CYS A 69 -9.38 6.24 1.59
C CYS A 69 -9.20 4.95 2.41
N PRO A 70 -9.56 3.78 1.85
CA PRO A 70 -9.58 2.54 2.61
C PRO A 70 -8.21 1.87 2.77
N GLY A 71 -7.13 2.47 2.27
CA GLY A 71 -5.80 1.89 2.40
C GLY A 71 -5.42 0.96 1.26
N GLY A 72 -4.97 -0.24 1.59
CA GLY A 72 -4.49 -1.23 0.63
C GLY A 72 -2.98 -1.41 0.62
N SER A 73 -2.31 -1.05 1.71
CA SER A 73 -0.86 -1.26 1.85
C SER A 73 -0.51 -2.73 1.73
N VAL A 74 0.56 -3.04 1.00
CA VAL A 74 0.94 -4.41 0.67
C VAL A 74 2.45 -4.56 0.56
N ILE A 75 2.95 -5.73 0.90
CA ILE A 75 4.33 -6.16 0.65
C ILE A 75 4.29 -7.40 -0.22
N ILE A 76 5.00 -7.36 -1.35
CA ILE A 76 4.99 -8.42 -2.35
C ILE A 76 6.42 -8.88 -2.63
N SER A 77 6.62 -10.20 -2.75
CA SER A 77 7.91 -10.80 -3.07
C SER A 77 8.23 -10.72 -4.57
N PRO A 78 9.51 -10.93 -4.96
CA PRO A 78 9.89 -10.98 -6.38
C PRO A 78 9.18 -12.06 -7.20
N SER A 79 8.61 -13.07 -6.55
CA SER A 79 7.81 -14.12 -7.20
C SER A 79 6.34 -13.75 -7.37
N GLY A 80 5.93 -12.56 -6.94
CA GLY A 80 4.55 -12.12 -6.99
C GLY A 80 3.70 -12.59 -5.80
N GLU A 81 4.31 -13.24 -4.82
CA GLU A 81 3.61 -13.67 -3.61
C GLU A 81 3.38 -12.50 -2.66
N VAL A 82 2.16 -12.36 -2.16
CA VAL A 82 1.83 -11.37 -1.13
C VAL A 82 2.35 -11.86 0.22
N LEU A 83 3.29 -11.09 0.79
CA LEU A 83 3.88 -11.41 2.08
C LEU A 83 3.11 -10.80 3.25
N ALA A 84 2.52 -9.63 3.04
CA ALA A 84 1.69 -8.95 4.02
C ALA A 84 0.68 -8.04 3.33
N GLY A 85 -0.54 -7.96 3.84
CA GLY A 85 -1.64 -7.21 3.26
C GLY A 85 -2.31 -7.94 2.09
N PRO A 86 -3.04 -7.24 1.22
CA PRO A 86 -3.38 -5.82 1.32
C PRO A 86 -4.29 -5.52 2.53
N ASN A 87 -4.02 -4.43 3.21
CA ASN A 87 -4.80 -4.03 4.37
C ASN A 87 -5.78 -2.90 4.05
N TYR A 88 -7.07 -3.20 4.14
CA TYR A 88 -8.17 -2.26 3.93
C TYR A 88 -9.00 -2.01 5.21
N GLU A 89 -8.53 -2.47 6.35
CA GLU A 89 -9.32 -2.52 7.58
C GLU A 89 -9.06 -1.38 8.56
N GLY A 90 -8.11 -0.51 8.25
CA GLY A 90 -7.80 0.61 9.12
C GLY A 90 -6.32 0.97 9.10
N GLU A 91 -5.94 1.87 9.98
CA GLU A 91 -4.54 2.16 10.23
C GLU A 91 -3.84 0.91 10.77
N ALA A 92 -2.72 0.57 10.18
CA ALA A 92 -1.98 -0.59 10.60
C ALA A 92 -0.48 -0.46 10.32
N LEU A 93 0.28 -1.22 11.06
CA LEU A 93 1.66 -1.53 10.77
C LEU A 93 1.68 -2.95 10.16
N ILE A 94 2.03 -3.07 8.88
CA ILE A 94 2.25 -4.37 8.27
C ILE A 94 3.74 -4.66 8.15
N THR A 95 4.11 -5.89 8.37
CA THR A 95 5.51 -6.30 8.39
C THR A 95 5.72 -7.57 7.60
N ALA A 96 6.89 -7.72 7.01
CA ALA A 96 7.31 -8.96 6.37
C ALA A 96 8.81 -9.16 6.57
N ASP A 97 9.21 -10.41 6.68
CA ASP A 97 10.60 -10.81 6.67
C ASP A 97 11.02 -11.11 5.22
N LEU A 98 11.95 -10.33 4.69
CA LEU A 98 12.40 -10.45 3.30
C LEU A 98 13.62 -11.36 3.15
N GLY A 99 14.21 -11.81 4.26
CA GLY A 99 15.59 -12.28 4.27
C GLY A 99 15.84 -13.77 4.36
N LYS A 100 14.82 -14.58 4.50
CA LYS A 100 15.05 -15.99 4.87
C LYS A 100 15.85 -16.80 3.85
N ASN A 101 15.78 -16.44 2.56
CA ASN A 101 16.45 -17.18 1.50
C ASN A 101 17.04 -16.31 0.38
N ALA A 102 17.15 -15.00 0.58
CA ALA A 102 17.63 -14.09 -0.46
C ALA A 102 18.78 -13.21 0.07
N PRO A 103 20.04 -13.56 -0.17
CA PRO A 103 21.15 -12.65 0.09
C PRO A 103 20.96 -11.35 -0.74
N PRO A 104 21.28 -10.17 -0.20
CA PRO A 104 21.92 -9.90 1.07
C PRO A 104 20.97 -9.71 2.26
N PHE A 105 19.68 -9.95 2.10
CA PHE A 105 18.64 -9.59 3.07
C PHE A 105 18.35 -10.70 4.09
N ARG A 106 19.33 -11.33 4.64
CA ARG A 106 19.14 -12.48 5.52
C ARG A 106 18.24 -12.25 6.73
N PHE A 107 18.03 -11.01 7.15
CA PHE A 107 17.27 -10.69 8.36
C PHE A 107 16.64 -9.28 8.29
N VAL A 108 16.11 -8.88 7.14
CA VAL A 108 15.48 -7.57 7.01
C VAL A 108 13.99 -7.71 7.24
N SER A 109 13.51 -7.08 8.30
CA SER A 109 12.08 -6.85 8.51
C SER A 109 11.73 -5.47 8.02
N ILE A 110 10.68 -5.36 7.23
CA ILE A 110 10.20 -4.11 6.70
C ILE A 110 8.85 -3.78 7.29
N TYR A 111 8.66 -2.50 7.60
CA TYR A 111 7.48 -1.97 8.26
C TYR A 111 6.83 -0.93 7.38
N ILE A 112 5.54 -1.09 7.12
CA ILE A 112 4.72 -0.09 6.46
C ILE A 112 3.69 0.42 7.45
N ILE A 113 3.70 1.74 7.69
CA ILE A 113 2.72 2.40 8.54
C ILE A 113 1.71 3.09 7.63
N SER A 114 0.45 2.67 7.73
CA SER A 114 -0.67 3.26 7.02
C SER A 114 -1.38 4.25 7.93
N ARG A 115 -1.05 5.54 7.79
CA ARG A 115 -1.69 6.63 8.53
C ARG A 115 -2.32 7.63 7.57
N GLY A 116 -3.46 8.13 7.97
CA GLY A 116 -4.10 9.26 7.34
C GLY A 116 -3.48 10.60 7.72
#